data_8cf3b580aa2774490957aee97a872238
#
_entry.id   8cf3b580aa2774490957aee97a872238
#
_cell.length_a   1.000
_cell.length_b   1.000
_cell.length_c   1.000
_cell.angle_alpha   90.00
_cell.angle_beta   90.00
_cell.angle_gamma   90.00
#
_symmetry.space_group_name_H-M   'P 1'
#
loop_
_entity.id
_entity.type
_entity.pdbx_description
1 polymer ?
#
loop_
_entity_poly.entity_id
_entity_poly.type
_entity_poly.pdbx_seq_one_letter_code
_entity_poly.pdbx_strand_id
1 'polypeptide(L)'
;RRKMRYILARWGYSPAIFAWNLWSEVDLTGGYQPERVRKWHQEMASFIRENDPWKHMISTHFCQHPRARDLADLPELDFIHSNAWVNVAGLSDSQVEALEQFYQALSPYRKPVMVSEFGGHWAGTQIEIMTRDLHTGLWASATIPLAGTPLFWWWNLVHQDDLYFHYRSLAAFLKAEDYRGKGLAPKKVGFIKAHPAADVRCLAGPDLCFLWVYNFYSALRLVQ
;
A
#
# COMPACT_ATOMS: atom_id res chain seq x y z
N ARG A 1 -13.50 12.73 20.91
CA ARG A 1 -14.46 11.71 21.36
C ARG A 1 -15.91 12.01 20.95
N ARG A 2 -16.44 13.24 21.15
CA ARG A 2 -17.84 13.57 20.80
C ARG A 2 -18.17 13.31 19.33
N LYS A 3 -17.34 13.80 18.40
CA LYS A 3 -17.49 13.57 16.95
C LYS A 3 -17.43 12.06 16.62
N MET A 4 -16.48 11.33 17.19
CA MET A 4 -16.34 9.90 16.93
C MET A 4 -17.56 9.10 17.44
N ARG A 5 -18.06 9.42 18.63
CA ARG A 5 -19.30 8.80 19.13
C ARG A 5 -20.48 8.99 18.18
N TYR A 6 -20.64 10.19 17.64
CA TYR A 6 -21.67 10.46 16.64
C TYR A 6 -21.48 9.62 15.37
N ILE A 7 -20.24 9.53 14.86
CA ILE A 7 -19.91 8.74 13.67
C ILE A 7 -20.22 7.25 13.90
N LEU A 8 -19.78 6.69 15.01
CA LEU A 8 -20.02 5.29 15.36
C LEU A 8 -21.53 4.99 15.48
N ALA A 9 -22.26 5.84 16.18
CA ALA A 9 -23.71 5.68 16.37
C ALA A 9 -24.49 5.81 15.05
N ARG A 10 -24.03 6.66 14.14
CA ARG A 10 -24.74 6.95 12.89
C ARG A 10 -24.47 5.93 11.79
N TRP A 11 -23.25 5.44 11.68
CA TRP A 11 -22.80 4.62 10.53
C TRP A 11 -22.18 3.28 10.91
N GLY A 12 -21.82 3.06 12.18
CA GLY A 12 -21.13 1.84 12.59
C GLY A 12 -21.85 0.54 12.27
N TYR A 13 -23.18 0.58 12.07
CA TYR A 13 -23.95 -0.60 11.68
C TYR A 13 -23.73 -1.04 10.21
N SER A 14 -23.13 -0.21 9.39
CA SER A 14 -23.04 -0.44 7.95
C SER A 14 -21.97 -1.48 7.61
N PRO A 15 -22.32 -2.58 6.93
CA PRO A 15 -21.34 -3.57 6.47
C PRO A 15 -20.43 -3.03 5.35
N ALA A 16 -20.71 -1.83 4.84
CA ALA A 16 -19.85 -1.16 3.87
C ALA A 16 -18.63 -0.48 4.52
N ILE A 17 -18.58 -0.38 5.85
CA ILE A 17 -17.42 0.15 6.57
C ILE A 17 -16.43 -0.99 6.78
N PHE A 18 -15.26 -0.85 6.16
CA PHE A 18 -14.16 -1.78 6.32
C PHE A 18 -13.35 -1.54 7.60
N ALA A 19 -13.01 -0.26 7.84
CA ALA A 19 -12.19 0.13 8.98
C ALA A 19 -12.38 1.61 9.33
N TRP A 20 -12.04 1.98 10.55
CA TRP A 20 -11.93 3.37 10.99
C TRP A 20 -10.52 3.88 10.78
N ASN A 21 -10.34 4.80 9.84
CA ASN A 21 -9.09 5.52 9.69
C ASN A 21 -9.08 6.73 10.63
N LEU A 22 -8.21 6.71 11.62
CA LEU A 22 -8.16 7.74 12.68
C LEU A 22 -7.69 9.09 12.15
N TRP A 23 -6.72 9.09 11.24
CA TRP A 23 -6.15 10.29 10.64
C TRP A 23 -5.65 10.01 9.23
N SER A 24 -5.74 11.00 8.35
CA SER A 24 -5.15 10.94 7.03
C SER A 24 -3.87 11.76 7.01
N GLU A 25 -2.75 11.14 6.62
CA GLU A 25 -1.42 11.76 6.55
C GLU A 25 -1.04 12.49 7.85
N VAL A 26 -1.12 11.77 8.96
CA VAL A 26 -0.90 12.33 10.30
C VAL A 26 0.48 12.96 10.47
N ASP A 27 1.46 12.47 9.75
CA ASP A 27 2.84 12.94 9.74
C ASP A 27 3.05 14.30 9.04
N LEU A 28 2.06 14.75 8.27
CA LEU A 28 2.03 16.11 7.68
C LEU A 28 1.38 17.15 8.59
N THR A 29 0.88 16.72 9.75
CA THR A 29 0.24 17.65 10.71
C THR A 29 1.27 18.63 11.26
N GLY A 30 0.93 19.92 11.25
CA GLY A 30 1.79 20.96 11.84
C GLY A 30 2.09 20.64 13.32
N GLY A 31 3.38 20.66 13.67
CA GLY A 31 3.84 20.30 15.01
C GLY A 31 3.76 18.79 15.32
N TYR A 32 3.87 17.92 14.30
CA TYR A 32 3.96 16.49 14.49
C TYR A 32 5.02 16.09 15.52
N GLN A 33 4.60 15.34 16.54
CA GLN A 33 5.46 14.78 17.58
C GLN A 33 5.05 13.32 17.81
N PRO A 34 5.92 12.33 17.58
CA PRO A 34 5.57 10.91 17.67
C PRO A 34 4.87 10.52 18.98
N GLU A 35 5.41 10.95 20.11
CA GLU A 35 4.87 10.63 21.45
C GLU A 35 3.42 11.15 21.62
N ARG A 36 3.16 12.40 21.20
CA ARG A 36 1.83 13.00 21.31
C ARG A 36 0.84 12.30 20.40
N VAL A 37 1.28 12.02 19.17
CA VAL A 37 0.46 11.33 18.17
C VAL A 37 0.15 9.91 18.63
N ARG A 38 1.14 9.20 19.17
CA ARG A 38 0.99 7.86 19.72
C ARG A 38 -0.04 7.82 20.84
N LYS A 39 0.09 8.70 21.83
CA LYS A 39 -0.86 8.79 22.96
C LYS A 39 -2.28 9.06 22.47
N TRP A 40 -2.45 10.00 21.53
CA TRP A 40 -3.75 10.32 20.96
C TRP A 40 -4.37 9.10 20.24
N HIS A 41 -3.57 8.36 19.47
CA HIS A 41 -4.05 7.16 18.78
C HIS A 41 -4.49 6.07 19.74
N GLN A 42 -3.73 5.83 20.80
CA GLN A 42 -4.10 4.89 21.86
C GLN A 42 -5.44 5.27 22.51
N GLU A 43 -5.58 6.53 22.88
CA GLU A 43 -6.83 7.03 23.50
C GLU A 43 -8.04 6.94 22.55
N MET A 44 -7.85 7.23 21.27
CA MET A 44 -8.94 7.21 20.31
C MET A 44 -9.29 5.79 19.87
N ALA A 45 -8.31 4.94 19.66
CA ALA A 45 -8.54 3.54 19.34
C ALA A 45 -9.23 2.80 20.48
N SER A 46 -8.79 2.99 21.72
CA SER A 46 -9.47 2.43 22.91
C SER A 46 -10.92 2.92 22.99
N PHE A 47 -11.15 4.22 22.78
CA PHE A 47 -12.50 4.76 22.75
C PHE A 47 -13.40 4.10 21.67
N ILE A 48 -12.85 3.84 20.46
CA ILE A 48 -13.59 3.16 19.40
C ILE A 48 -13.88 1.71 19.80
N ARG A 49 -12.87 0.97 20.30
CA ARG A 49 -13.04 -0.42 20.75
C ARG A 49 -14.16 -0.57 21.79
N GLU A 50 -14.30 0.39 22.69
CA GLU A 50 -15.34 0.40 23.73
C GLU A 50 -16.73 0.73 23.18
N ASN A 51 -16.83 1.59 22.16
CA ASN A 51 -18.07 2.18 21.69
C ASN A 51 -18.53 1.66 20.31
N ASP A 52 -17.74 0.86 19.61
CA ASP A 52 -18.12 0.22 18.35
C ASP A 52 -18.54 -1.24 18.62
N PRO A 53 -19.87 -1.52 18.65
CA PRO A 53 -20.35 -2.88 18.90
C PRO A 53 -20.02 -3.87 17.78
N TRP A 54 -19.74 -3.35 16.58
CA TRP A 54 -19.45 -4.15 15.39
C TRP A 54 -17.98 -4.54 15.26
N LYS A 55 -17.11 -3.94 16.10
CA LYS A 55 -15.67 -4.25 16.17
C LYS A 55 -14.93 -4.09 14.84
N HIS A 56 -15.23 -3.02 14.12
CA HIS A 56 -14.48 -2.69 12.90
C HIS A 56 -12.99 -2.56 13.19
N MET A 57 -12.20 -2.84 12.18
CA MET A 57 -10.76 -2.61 12.25
C MET A 57 -10.43 -1.13 12.41
N ILE A 58 -9.28 -0.86 12.99
CA ILE A 58 -8.79 0.50 13.23
C ILE A 58 -7.42 0.63 12.60
N SER A 59 -7.19 1.72 11.91
CA SER A 59 -5.89 2.07 11.34
C SER A 59 -5.67 3.57 11.33
N THR A 60 -4.53 4.00 10.86
CA THR A 60 -4.18 5.40 10.60
C THR A 60 -3.27 5.49 9.40
N HIS A 61 -3.30 6.63 8.70
CA HIS A 61 -2.61 6.83 7.44
C HIS A 61 -1.41 7.78 7.59
N PHE A 62 -0.30 7.39 6.99
CA PHE A 62 0.92 8.17 6.89
C PHE A 62 1.23 8.52 5.43
N CYS A 63 1.66 9.75 5.18
CA CYS A 63 2.20 10.15 3.89
C CYS A 63 3.54 9.44 3.61
N GLN A 64 4.38 9.32 4.64
CA GLN A 64 5.72 8.76 4.50
C GLN A 64 5.85 7.46 5.29
N HIS A 65 6.04 6.34 4.59
CA HIS A 65 6.17 5.03 5.24
C HIS A 65 7.30 4.92 6.29
N PRO A 66 8.43 5.64 6.21
CA PRO A 66 9.40 5.63 7.30
C PRO A 66 8.83 6.14 8.62
N ARG A 67 7.89 7.10 8.60
CA ARG A 67 7.22 7.63 9.79
C ARG A 67 6.07 6.75 10.29
N ALA A 68 5.53 5.88 9.46
CA ALA A 68 4.52 4.91 9.90
C ALA A 68 5.05 4.01 11.03
N ARG A 69 6.37 3.84 11.13
CA ARG A 69 7.05 3.12 12.22
C ARG A 69 6.75 3.69 13.60
N ASP A 70 6.45 4.98 13.71
CA ASP A 70 6.14 5.64 14.98
C ASP A 70 4.92 5.04 15.69
N LEU A 71 4.00 4.43 14.93
CA LEU A 71 2.76 3.83 15.44
C LEU A 71 2.57 2.36 15.05
N ALA A 72 3.44 1.80 14.24
CA ALA A 72 3.26 0.48 13.63
C ALA A 72 3.16 -0.67 14.67
N ASP A 73 3.81 -0.52 15.82
CA ASP A 73 3.80 -1.46 16.95
C ASP A 73 2.59 -1.30 17.86
N LEU A 74 1.76 -0.26 17.70
CA LEU A 74 0.59 -0.05 18.57
C LEU A 74 -0.41 -1.21 18.42
N PRO A 75 -0.71 -1.95 19.51
CA PRO A 75 -1.61 -3.09 19.46
C PRO A 75 -3.05 -2.68 19.12
N GLU A 76 -3.39 -1.42 19.32
CA GLU A 76 -4.71 -0.88 19.02
C GLU A 76 -4.99 -0.72 17.51
N LEU A 77 -3.95 -0.68 16.68
CA LEU A 77 -4.07 -0.61 15.23
C LEU A 77 -4.02 -2.02 14.62
N ASP A 78 -5.02 -2.37 13.81
CA ASP A 78 -5.14 -3.71 13.23
C ASP A 78 -4.26 -3.92 12.01
N PHE A 79 -4.03 -2.88 11.23
CA PHE A 79 -3.18 -2.88 10.06
C PHE A 79 -2.48 -1.54 9.88
N ILE A 80 -1.46 -1.52 9.04
CA ILE A 80 -0.67 -0.33 8.75
C ILE A 80 -0.90 0.07 7.29
N HIS A 81 -1.16 1.34 7.03
CA HIS A 81 -1.18 1.85 5.68
C HIS A 81 -0.46 3.19 5.55
N SER A 82 0.17 3.37 4.41
CA SER A 82 0.91 4.58 4.05
C SER A 82 1.04 4.68 2.53
N ASN A 83 1.56 5.80 2.06
CA ASN A 83 1.81 6.04 0.65
C ASN A 83 3.11 5.38 0.18
N ALA A 84 3.17 5.04 -1.11
CA ALA A 84 4.34 4.52 -1.79
C ALA A 84 4.64 5.33 -3.06
N TRP A 85 4.96 6.61 -2.86
CA TRP A 85 5.33 7.54 -3.92
C TRP A 85 6.79 7.37 -4.35
N VAL A 86 7.06 7.55 -5.63
CA VAL A 86 8.41 7.61 -6.19
C VAL A 86 9.07 8.95 -5.84
N ASN A 87 10.36 8.93 -5.56
CA ASN A 87 11.18 10.11 -5.25
C ASN A 87 10.75 10.94 -4.03
N VAL A 88 9.95 10.36 -3.13
CA VAL A 88 9.69 10.99 -1.83
C VAL A 88 10.90 10.76 -0.93
N ALA A 89 11.51 11.85 -0.48
CA ALA A 89 12.72 11.85 0.35
C ALA A 89 13.94 11.13 -0.28
N GLY A 90 13.99 11.01 -1.61
CA GLY A 90 15.10 10.34 -2.31
C GLY A 90 15.19 8.83 -2.09
N LEU A 91 14.08 8.20 -1.72
CA LEU A 91 14.07 6.79 -1.32
C LEU A 91 13.98 5.81 -2.50
N SER A 92 13.41 6.20 -3.63
CA SER A 92 13.18 5.29 -4.76
C SER A 92 13.18 5.99 -6.10
N ASP A 93 13.66 5.31 -7.12
CA ASP A 93 13.69 5.79 -8.51
C ASP A 93 12.60 5.15 -9.39
N SER A 94 11.89 4.17 -8.89
CA SER A 94 10.82 3.47 -9.59
C SER A 94 9.66 3.08 -8.67
N GLN A 95 8.48 2.86 -9.27
CA GLN A 95 7.31 2.41 -8.52
C GLN A 95 7.49 1.02 -7.90
N VAL A 96 8.26 0.14 -8.54
CA VAL A 96 8.61 -1.18 -8.00
C VAL A 96 9.39 -1.04 -6.71
N GLU A 97 10.44 -0.22 -6.76
CA GLU A 97 11.32 0.02 -5.63
C GLU A 97 10.59 0.72 -4.48
N ALA A 98 9.73 1.70 -4.78
CA ALA A 98 8.90 2.36 -3.77
C ALA A 98 8.01 1.37 -2.99
N LEU A 99 7.39 0.41 -3.68
CA LEU A 99 6.56 -0.62 -3.05
C LEU A 99 7.40 -1.63 -2.25
N GLU A 100 8.56 -2.02 -2.74
CA GLU A 100 9.47 -2.91 -2.03
C GLU A 100 10.00 -2.27 -0.74
N GLN A 101 10.44 -1.03 -0.81
CA GLN A 101 10.92 -0.28 0.36
C GLN A 101 9.80 -0.07 1.39
N PHE A 102 8.58 0.23 0.93
CA PHE A 102 7.40 0.31 1.78
C PHE A 102 7.19 -1.00 2.56
N TYR A 103 7.16 -2.14 1.86
CA TYR A 103 6.98 -3.43 2.50
C TYR A 103 8.12 -3.78 3.46
N GLN A 104 9.37 -3.60 3.04
CA GLN A 104 10.54 -3.84 3.88
C GLN A 104 10.53 -3.01 5.17
N ALA A 105 10.07 -1.77 5.08
CA ALA A 105 9.99 -0.87 6.23
C ALA A 105 8.96 -1.31 7.27
N LEU A 106 7.83 -1.92 6.85
CA LEU A 106 6.67 -2.15 7.70
C LEU A 106 6.42 -3.63 8.01
N SER A 107 6.90 -4.57 7.21
CA SER A 107 6.74 -6.02 7.45
C SER A 107 7.29 -6.54 8.80
N PRO A 108 8.35 -5.94 9.42
CA PRO A 108 8.82 -6.39 10.73
C PRO A 108 7.80 -6.27 11.85
N TYR A 109 6.79 -5.41 11.71
CA TYR A 109 5.74 -5.22 12.72
C TYR A 109 4.67 -6.32 12.71
N ARG A 110 4.74 -7.26 11.77
CA ARG A 110 3.88 -8.46 11.68
C ARG A 110 2.38 -8.14 11.66
N LYS A 111 2.02 -7.01 11.08
CA LYS A 111 0.64 -6.61 10.79
C LYS A 111 0.39 -6.62 9.29
N PRO A 112 -0.86 -6.77 8.86
CA PRO A 112 -1.21 -6.53 7.46
C PRO A 112 -0.75 -5.12 7.05
N VAL A 113 -0.14 -4.98 5.88
CA VAL A 113 0.31 -3.69 5.34
C VAL A 113 -0.42 -3.40 4.04
N MET A 114 -0.88 -2.17 3.87
CA MET A 114 -1.62 -1.70 2.71
C MET A 114 -0.99 -0.41 2.17
N VAL A 115 -0.95 -0.28 0.86
CA VAL A 115 -0.58 0.98 0.20
C VAL A 115 -1.83 1.77 -0.08
N SER A 116 -1.98 2.92 0.58
CA SER A 116 -3.15 3.80 0.47
C SER A 116 -3.10 4.72 -0.73
N GLU A 117 -1.89 5.06 -1.17
CA GLU A 117 -1.69 5.89 -2.36
C GLU A 117 -0.38 5.52 -3.06
N PHE A 118 -0.44 5.35 -4.37
CA PHE A 118 0.72 5.26 -5.24
C PHE A 118 0.40 5.87 -6.61
N GLY A 119 1.39 6.11 -7.44
CA GLY A 119 1.16 6.62 -8.80
C GLY A 119 2.32 7.43 -9.36
N GLY A 120 3.56 6.96 -9.15
CA GLY A 120 4.76 7.66 -9.55
C GLY A 120 5.05 8.85 -8.64
N HIS A 121 5.27 10.00 -9.22
CA HIS A 121 5.53 11.23 -8.47
C HIS A 121 4.23 11.85 -7.93
N TRP A 122 4.23 12.29 -6.68
CA TRP A 122 3.04 12.81 -5.98
C TRP A 122 2.40 14.05 -6.65
N ALA A 123 3.19 14.85 -7.36
CA ALA A 123 2.70 16.01 -8.10
C ALA A 123 2.18 15.67 -9.51
N GLY A 124 2.23 14.38 -9.89
CA GLY A 124 1.93 13.95 -11.25
C GLY A 124 3.09 14.16 -12.21
N THR A 125 2.92 13.62 -13.39
CA THR A 125 3.87 13.73 -14.51
C THR A 125 3.12 13.49 -15.83
N GLN A 126 3.80 13.20 -16.91
CA GLN A 126 3.18 12.89 -18.20
C GLN A 126 2.25 11.67 -18.09
N ILE A 127 1.13 11.69 -18.81
CA ILE A 127 0.09 10.65 -18.73
C ILE A 127 0.65 9.27 -19.04
N GLU A 128 1.54 9.16 -20.02
CA GLU A 128 2.19 7.90 -20.41
C GLU A 128 3.04 7.32 -19.28
N ILE A 129 3.70 8.19 -18.51
CA ILE A 129 4.49 7.78 -17.35
C ILE A 129 3.56 7.33 -16.23
N MET A 130 2.51 8.09 -15.91
CA MET A 130 1.53 7.73 -14.89
C MET A 130 0.81 6.41 -15.22
N THR A 131 0.44 6.20 -16.49
CA THR A 131 -0.17 4.94 -16.95
C THR A 131 0.79 3.76 -16.82
N ARG A 132 2.07 3.95 -17.12
CA ARG A 132 3.09 2.94 -16.90
C ARG A 132 3.28 2.64 -15.41
N ASP A 133 3.29 3.67 -14.56
CA ASP A 133 3.43 3.51 -13.11
C ASP A 133 2.22 2.78 -12.52
N LEU A 134 1.00 3.03 -13.04
CA LEU A 134 -0.19 2.25 -12.73
C LEU A 134 0.05 0.76 -13.04
N HIS A 135 0.43 0.44 -14.29
CA HIS A 135 0.68 -0.94 -14.71
C HIS A 135 1.75 -1.61 -13.84
N THR A 136 2.89 -0.95 -13.72
CA THR A 136 4.06 -1.45 -13.01
C THR A 136 3.77 -1.65 -11.52
N GLY A 137 3.12 -0.69 -10.88
CA GLY A 137 2.75 -0.77 -9.46
C GLY A 137 1.76 -1.89 -9.16
N LEU A 138 0.75 -2.09 -10.02
CA LEU A 138 -0.21 -3.17 -9.88
C LEU A 138 0.48 -4.55 -9.96
N TRP A 139 1.31 -4.78 -10.98
CA TRP A 139 1.98 -6.07 -11.15
C TRP A 139 3.07 -6.31 -10.11
N ALA A 140 3.83 -5.28 -9.73
CA ALA A 140 4.80 -5.39 -8.64
C ALA A 140 4.12 -5.81 -7.34
N SER A 141 2.94 -5.27 -7.05
CA SER A 141 2.20 -5.60 -5.83
C SER A 141 1.79 -7.06 -5.73
N ALA A 142 1.63 -7.77 -6.85
CA ALA A 142 1.35 -9.21 -6.86
C ALA A 142 2.56 -10.06 -6.42
N THR A 143 3.74 -9.48 -6.37
CA THR A 143 4.97 -10.14 -5.93
C THR A 143 5.43 -9.72 -4.54
N ILE A 144 4.60 -8.94 -3.84
CA ILE A 144 4.84 -8.43 -2.49
C ILE A 144 3.66 -8.85 -1.60
N PRO A 145 3.87 -9.35 -0.36
CA PRO A 145 2.79 -9.78 0.52
C PRO A 145 2.03 -8.59 1.13
N LEU A 146 1.39 -7.78 0.29
CA LEU A 146 0.49 -6.71 0.73
C LEU A 146 -0.87 -7.30 1.13
N ALA A 147 -1.57 -6.63 2.02
CA ALA A 147 -2.90 -7.04 2.48
C ALA A 147 -4.01 -6.80 1.43
N GLY A 148 -3.71 -6.08 0.36
CA GLY A 148 -4.62 -5.79 -0.73
C GLY A 148 -3.92 -5.07 -1.88
N THR A 149 -4.62 -4.93 -2.99
CA THR A 149 -4.13 -4.16 -4.14
C THR A 149 -3.90 -2.70 -3.74
N PRO A 150 -2.75 -2.12 -4.08
CA PRO A 150 -2.47 -0.72 -3.79
C PRO A 150 -3.43 0.22 -4.53
N LEU A 151 -3.74 1.36 -3.91
CA LEU A 151 -4.68 2.33 -4.45
C LEU A 151 -3.95 3.38 -5.30
N PHE A 152 -4.25 3.39 -6.58
CA PHE A 152 -3.69 4.38 -7.52
C PHE A 152 -4.36 5.74 -7.31
N TRP A 153 -3.55 6.76 -7.02
CA TRP A 153 -4.04 8.09 -6.69
C TRP A 153 -4.74 8.80 -7.85
N TRP A 154 -4.25 8.60 -9.07
CA TRP A 154 -4.77 9.27 -10.26
C TRP A 154 -6.02 8.55 -10.81
N TRP A 155 -7.00 8.29 -9.94
CA TRP A 155 -8.24 7.59 -10.26
C TRP A 155 -9.04 8.28 -11.39
N ASN A 156 -8.96 9.62 -11.50
CA ASN A 156 -9.56 10.39 -12.59
C ASN A 156 -8.95 10.01 -13.94
N LEU A 157 -7.64 9.86 -14.05
CA LEU A 157 -6.97 9.36 -15.25
C LEU A 157 -7.45 7.95 -15.62
N VAL A 158 -7.55 7.06 -14.62
CA VAL A 158 -8.07 5.70 -14.85
C VAL A 158 -9.46 5.73 -15.46
N HIS A 159 -10.31 6.64 -15.00
CA HIS A 159 -11.68 6.78 -15.53
C HIS A 159 -11.73 7.45 -16.89
N GLN A 160 -11.00 8.53 -17.09
CA GLN A 160 -11.02 9.31 -18.34
C GLN A 160 -10.46 8.52 -19.52
N ASP A 161 -9.41 7.74 -19.30
CA ASP A 161 -8.71 6.97 -20.34
C ASP A 161 -9.07 5.49 -20.37
N ASP A 162 -10.12 5.09 -19.63
CA ASP A 162 -10.61 3.69 -19.49
C ASP A 162 -9.50 2.67 -19.17
N LEU A 163 -8.62 3.01 -18.23
CA LEU A 163 -7.49 2.18 -17.85
C LEU A 163 -7.87 1.01 -16.91
N TYR A 164 -9.15 0.72 -16.77
CA TYR A 164 -9.65 -0.37 -15.91
C TYR A 164 -9.18 -1.76 -16.35
N PHE A 165 -8.74 -1.92 -17.60
CA PHE A 165 -8.20 -3.19 -18.09
C PHE A 165 -6.95 -3.63 -17.34
N HIS A 166 -6.14 -2.71 -16.79
CA HIS A 166 -4.99 -3.06 -15.94
C HIS A 166 -5.43 -3.81 -14.69
N TYR A 167 -6.50 -3.33 -14.03
CA TYR A 167 -7.07 -4.00 -12.86
C TYR A 167 -7.73 -5.34 -13.24
N ARG A 168 -8.46 -5.38 -14.36
CA ARG A 168 -9.07 -6.64 -14.85
C ARG A 168 -8.03 -7.71 -15.13
N SER A 169 -6.90 -7.32 -15.73
CA SER A 169 -5.80 -8.24 -16.04
C SER A 169 -5.17 -8.81 -14.77
N LEU A 170 -4.86 -7.96 -13.80
CA LEU A 170 -4.33 -8.41 -12.50
C LEU A 170 -5.36 -9.28 -11.74
N ALA A 171 -6.62 -8.87 -11.71
CA ALA A 171 -7.69 -9.64 -11.06
C ALA A 171 -7.87 -11.02 -11.70
N ALA A 172 -7.80 -11.11 -13.03
CA ALA A 172 -7.88 -12.39 -13.75
C ALA A 172 -6.69 -13.30 -13.39
N PHE A 173 -5.50 -12.75 -13.31
CA PHE A 173 -4.30 -13.48 -12.91
C PHE A 173 -4.41 -14.01 -11.47
N LEU A 174 -4.79 -13.16 -10.52
CA LEU A 174 -4.88 -13.52 -9.11
C LEU A 174 -6.06 -14.43 -8.78
N LYS A 175 -7.14 -14.41 -9.59
CA LYS A 175 -8.32 -15.26 -9.40
C LYS A 175 -8.02 -16.74 -9.62
N ALA A 176 -6.97 -17.07 -10.38
CA ALA A 176 -6.62 -18.45 -10.71
C ALA A 176 -6.15 -19.26 -9.49
N GLU A 177 -5.61 -18.58 -8.47
CA GLU A 177 -5.03 -19.22 -7.30
C GLU A 177 -5.36 -18.47 -6.00
N ASP A 178 -5.76 -19.23 -4.98
CA ASP A 178 -5.89 -18.69 -3.62
C ASP A 178 -4.52 -18.72 -2.93
N TYR A 179 -3.90 -17.55 -2.81
CA TYR A 179 -2.58 -17.40 -2.18
C TYR A 179 -2.63 -17.19 -0.66
N ARG A 180 -3.83 -17.10 -0.07
CA ARG A 180 -4.00 -16.93 1.38
C ARG A 180 -3.51 -18.17 2.14
N GLY A 181 -2.73 -17.97 3.18
CA GLY A 181 -2.19 -19.06 4.00
C GLY A 181 -1.14 -19.95 3.33
N LYS A 182 -0.66 -19.61 2.12
CA LYS A 182 0.33 -20.40 1.37
C LYS A 182 1.78 -20.15 1.79
N GLY A 183 2.02 -19.35 2.81
CA GLY A 183 3.38 -19.05 3.30
C GLY A 183 4.27 -18.36 2.26
N LEU A 184 3.66 -17.55 1.40
CA LEU A 184 4.39 -16.85 0.34
C LEU A 184 5.29 -15.76 0.92
N ALA A 185 6.50 -15.68 0.40
CA ALA A 185 7.47 -14.64 0.74
C ALA A 185 8.24 -14.18 -0.52
N PRO A 186 8.71 -12.93 -0.56
CA PRO A 186 9.58 -12.48 -1.63
C PRO A 186 10.84 -13.35 -1.72
N LYS A 187 11.19 -13.78 -2.92
CA LYS A 187 12.39 -14.59 -3.20
C LYS A 187 13.27 -13.89 -4.20
N LYS A 188 14.57 -13.93 -3.94
CA LYS A 188 15.55 -13.52 -4.94
C LYS A 188 15.64 -14.57 -6.02
N VAL A 189 15.39 -14.16 -7.24
CA VAL A 189 15.54 -14.97 -8.46
C VAL A 189 16.30 -14.15 -9.49
N GLY A 190 16.83 -14.81 -10.51
CA GLY A 190 17.56 -14.15 -11.57
C GLY A 190 17.52 -14.98 -12.84
N PHE A 191 18.05 -14.42 -13.90
CA PHE A 191 18.15 -15.10 -15.19
C PHE A 191 19.44 -15.95 -15.24
N ILE A 192 19.35 -17.14 -15.82
CA ILE A 192 20.53 -17.96 -16.13
C ILE A 192 21.48 -17.20 -17.08
N LYS A 193 20.88 -16.47 -18.03
CA LYS A 193 21.61 -15.55 -18.91
C LYS A 193 21.01 -14.16 -18.71
N ALA A 194 21.80 -13.26 -18.12
CA ALA A 194 21.36 -11.90 -17.87
C ALA A 194 20.91 -11.19 -19.16
N HIS A 195 19.81 -10.48 -19.07
CA HIS A 195 19.33 -9.59 -20.12
C HIS A 195 19.34 -8.15 -19.58
N PRO A 196 20.04 -7.21 -20.22
CA PRO A 196 20.27 -5.89 -19.66
C PRO A 196 18.99 -5.07 -19.43
N ALA A 197 17.92 -5.41 -20.14
CA ALA A 197 16.65 -4.69 -20.04
C ALA A 197 15.59 -5.42 -19.23
N ALA A 198 15.83 -6.65 -18.79
CA ALA A 198 14.82 -7.43 -18.07
C ALA A 198 15.18 -7.57 -16.60
N ASP A 199 14.17 -7.43 -15.74
CA ASP A 199 14.27 -7.74 -14.33
C ASP A 199 13.09 -8.65 -13.93
N VAL A 200 13.21 -9.32 -12.78
CA VAL A 200 12.25 -10.31 -12.33
C VAL A 200 11.95 -10.15 -10.85
N ARG A 201 10.67 -10.27 -10.50
CA ARG A 201 10.20 -10.35 -9.13
C ARG A 201 9.52 -11.68 -8.89
N CYS A 202 9.68 -12.20 -7.69
CA CYS A 202 9.17 -13.50 -7.29
C CYS A 202 8.57 -13.46 -5.89
N LEU A 203 7.35 -13.98 -5.79
CA LEU A 203 6.70 -14.29 -4.52
C LEU A 203 6.45 -15.80 -4.50
N ALA A 204 7.09 -16.53 -3.59
CA ALA A 204 7.00 -17.99 -3.58
C ALA A 204 6.87 -18.57 -2.17
N GLY A 205 6.16 -19.69 -2.11
CA GLY A 205 6.01 -20.59 -0.98
C GLY A 205 6.42 -22.02 -1.36
N PRO A 206 6.03 -23.01 -0.52
CA PRO A 206 6.36 -24.42 -0.79
C PRO A 206 5.81 -24.92 -2.12
N ASP A 207 4.56 -24.56 -2.46
CA ASP A 207 3.80 -25.17 -3.56
C ASP A 207 3.35 -24.16 -4.62
N LEU A 208 3.64 -22.88 -4.43
CA LEU A 208 3.14 -21.80 -5.29
C LEU A 208 4.20 -20.75 -5.52
N CYS A 209 4.31 -20.27 -6.76
CA CYS A 209 5.23 -19.22 -7.15
C CYS A 209 4.56 -18.27 -8.13
N PHE A 210 4.60 -16.98 -7.82
CA PHE A 210 4.27 -15.90 -8.74
C PHE A 210 5.56 -15.27 -9.23
N LEU A 211 5.72 -15.23 -10.54
CA LEU A 211 6.86 -14.58 -11.21
C LEU A 211 6.33 -13.46 -12.09
N TRP A 212 6.95 -12.32 -11.96
CA TRP A 212 6.72 -11.20 -12.87
C TRP A 212 8.03 -10.75 -13.49
N VAL A 213 8.10 -10.84 -14.80
CA VAL A 213 9.24 -10.38 -15.60
C VAL A 213 8.85 -9.08 -16.29
N TYR A 214 9.66 -8.06 -16.15
CA TYR A 214 9.38 -6.76 -16.73
C TYR A 214 10.61 -6.12 -17.33
N ASN A 215 10.40 -5.18 -18.24
CA ASN A 215 11.48 -4.42 -18.85
C ASN A 215 11.85 -3.24 -17.94
N PHE A 216 13.02 -3.33 -17.32
CA PHE A 216 13.54 -2.32 -16.42
C PHE A 216 13.64 -0.93 -17.07
N TYR A 217 14.12 -0.85 -18.33
CA TYR A 217 14.26 0.43 -19.02
C TYR A 217 12.93 1.05 -19.44
N SER A 218 11.87 0.29 -19.64
CA SER A 218 10.55 0.86 -19.86
C SER A 218 10.01 1.54 -18.60
N ALA A 219 10.52 1.17 -17.43
CA ALA A 219 10.22 1.83 -16.18
C ALA A 219 11.09 3.08 -15.91
N LEU A 220 12.23 3.19 -16.58
CA LEU A 220 13.22 4.26 -16.36
C LEU A 220 13.38 5.22 -17.54
N ARG A 221 12.61 5.12 -18.60
CA ARG A 221 12.74 6.08 -19.68
C ARG A 221 12.47 7.49 -19.19
N LEU A 222 13.52 8.09 -18.70
CA LEU A 222 13.67 9.51 -18.72
C LEU A 222 13.48 9.97 -20.16
N VAL A 223 12.52 10.83 -20.35
CA VAL A 223 12.35 11.59 -21.58
C VAL A 223 13.65 12.32 -21.84
N GLN A 224 14.23 12.06 -23.03
CA GLN A 224 15.17 12.98 -23.61
C GLN A 224 14.44 14.27 -24.03
#